data_3ad056497c75a7727ca6283697f71f5c
#
_entry.id   3ad056497c75a7727ca6283697f71f5c
#
_cell.length_a   1.000
_cell.length_b   1.000
_cell.length_c   1.000
_cell.angle_alpha   90.00
_cell.angle_beta   90.00
_cell.angle_gamma   90.00
#
_symmetry.space_group_name_H-M   'P 1'
#
loop_
_entity.id
_entity.type
_entity.pdbx_description
1 polymer ?
#
loop_
_entity_poly.entity_id
_entity_poly.type
_entity_poly.pdbx_seq_one_letter_code
_entity_poly.pdbx_strand_id
1 'polypeptide(L)'
;MKQDRFLTGILVGIAVLVVIALIVFFLRQNSQSYISEDAPEGVVHNYVLAVLNGDYEKAYGYLADLDKKPTYEQFRDAFITGAVNPNNSAVDIGDSEITGDTAYVEVAFIYHPSDPFSTGYRDVQRAILINQDVTWKLSSMPDYYFWDYNWYPQVEATPSIK
;
A
#
# COMPACT_ATOMS: atom_id res chain seq x y z
N MET A 1 15.43 32.43 45.87
CA MET A 1 15.78 32.00 44.49
C MET A 1 14.89 32.83 43.56
N LYS A 2 15.45 33.81 42.81
CA LYS A 2 14.67 34.51 41.76
C LYS A 2 14.46 33.53 40.61
N GLN A 3 13.23 33.07 40.44
CA GLN A 3 12.83 32.28 39.29
C GLN A 3 13.09 33.13 38.05
N ASP A 4 13.95 32.61 37.17
CA ASP A 4 14.35 33.34 35.97
C ASP A 4 13.17 33.31 34.99
N ARG A 5 12.38 34.38 34.99
CA ARG A 5 11.17 34.54 34.17
C ARG A 5 11.46 34.34 32.67
N PHE A 6 12.70 34.63 32.27
CA PHE A 6 13.17 34.43 30.91
C PHE A 6 13.28 32.91 30.56
N LEU A 7 13.91 32.12 31.44
CA LEU A 7 14.03 30.68 31.27
C LEU A 7 12.66 29.99 31.25
N THR A 8 11.74 30.42 32.16
CA THR A 8 10.37 29.90 32.17
C THR A 8 9.65 30.23 30.85
N GLY A 9 9.84 31.43 30.28
CA GLY A 9 9.25 31.83 29.01
C GLY A 9 9.73 30.97 27.84
N ILE A 10 11.02 30.68 27.80
CA ILE A 10 11.62 29.75 26.76
C ILE A 10 11.04 28.37 26.93
N LEU A 11 10.93 27.83 28.13
CA LEU A 11 10.46 26.48 28.40
C LEU A 11 8.98 26.31 28.00
N VAL A 12 8.16 27.34 28.28
CA VAL A 12 6.77 27.36 27.82
C VAL A 12 6.69 27.44 26.29
N GLY A 13 7.54 28.26 25.65
CA GLY A 13 7.59 28.36 24.19
C GLY A 13 7.93 27.03 23.53
N ILE A 14 8.93 26.32 24.05
CA ILE A 14 9.30 24.97 23.56
C ILE A 14 8.15 23.99 23.76
N ALA A 15 7.50 23.97 24.91
CA ALA A 15 6.38 23.09 25.19
C ALA A 15 5.22 23.31 24.18
N VAL A 16 4.89 24.58 23.89
CA VAL A 16 3.87 24.91 22.90
C VAL A 16 4.24 24.44 21.51
N LEU A 17 5.50 24.62 21.08
CA LEU A 17 5.97 24.15 19.78
C LEU A 17 5.91 22.62 19.67
N VAL A 18 6.26 21.88 20.73
CA VAL A 18 6.15 20.42 20.76
C VAL A 18 4.70 19.98 20.62
N VAL A 19 3.77 20.62 21.33
CA VAL A 19 2.34 20.30 21.23
C VAL A 19 1.81 20.58 19.82
N ILE A 20 2.18 21.70 19.21
CA ILE A 20 1.79 22.02 17.83
C ILE A 20 2.37 20.98 16.85
N ALA A 21 3.64 20.59 17.01
CA ALA A 21 4.27 19.59 16.17
C ALA A 21 3.57 18.22 16.28
N LEU A 22 3.18 17.80 17.48
CA LEU A 22 2.42 16.57 17.70
C LEU A 22 1.03 16.64 17.06
N ILE A 23 0.31 17.75 17.20
CA ILE A 23 -0.99 17.93 16.55
C ILE A 23 -0.86 17.83 15.03
N VAL A 24 0.11 18.54 14.43
CA VAL A 24 0.37 18.48 12.98
C VAL A 24 0.77 17.06 12.54
N PHE A 25 1.58 16.37 13.35
CA PHE A 25 1.98 14.99 13.08
C PHE A 25 0.74 14.06 13.04
N PHE A 26 -0.11 14.10 14.06
CA PHE A 26 -1.31 13.26 14.10
C PHE A 26 -2.33 13.61 13.01
N LEU A 27 -2.48 14.89 12.66
CA LEU A 27 -3.35 15.30 11.55
C LEU A 27 -2.84 14.83 10.19
N ARG A 28 -1.51 14.72 10.00
CA ARG A 28 -0.91 14.22 8.77
C ARG A 28 -0.86 12.69 8.68
N GLN A 29 -0.80 12.00 9.81
CA GLN A 29 -0.75 10.54 9.85
C GLN A 29 -2.02 9.89 9.26
N ASN A 30 -3.16 10.59 9.26
CA ASN A 30 -4.45 10.12 8.74
C ASN A 30 -4.79 10.67 7.34
N SER A 31 -3.83 11.17 6.57
CA SER A 31 -4.12 11.86 5.29
C SER A 31 -4.30 10.93 4.08
N GLN A 32 -4.04 9.63 4.21
CA GLN A 32 -4.37 8.68 3.15
C GLN A 32 -5.82 8.22 3.31
N SER A 33 -6.67 8.64 2.40
CA SER A 33 -8.08 8.27 2.35
C SER A 33 -8.35 7.32 1.19
N TYR A 34 -9.34 6.45 1.36
CA TYR A 34 -9.88 5.66 0.24
C TYR A 34 -10.40 6.59 -0.84
N ILE A 35 -10.14 6.24 -2.09
CA ILE A 35 -10.59 6.98 -3.28
C ILE A 35 -11.66 6.18 -4.02
N SER A 36 -12.24 6.75 -5.09
CA SER A 36 -13.23 6.04 -5.91
C SER A 36 -12.65 4.75 -6.48
N GLU A 37 -13.47 3.70 -6.55
CA GLU A 37 -13.17 2.37 -7.09
C GLU A 37 -13.69 2.20 -8.53
N ASP A 38 -14.13 3.29 -9.15
CA ASP A 38 -14.64 3.27 -10.53
C ASP A 38 -13.54 2.95 -11.55
N ALA A 39 -12.29 3.26 -11.20
CA ALA A 39 -11.11 3.02 -12.02
C ALA A 39 -10.17 1.98 -11.37
N PRO A 40 -9.45 1.17 -12.17
CA PRO A 40 -8.56 0.12 -11.66
C PRO A 40 -7.49 0.62 -10.68
N GLU A 41 -6.91 1.78 -10.93
CA GLU A 41 -5.91 2.41 -10.06
C GLU A 41 -6.49 2.74 -8.67
N GLY A 42 -7.77 3.09 -8.59
CA GLY A 42 -8.45 3.33 -7.33
C GLY A 42 -8.58 2.07 -6.49
N VAL A 43 -8.85 0.93 -7.13
CA VAL A 43 -8.91 -0.38 -6.46
C VAL A 43 -7.54 -0.78 -5.93
N VAL A 44 -6.46 -0.60 -6.73
CA VAL A 44 -5.09 -0.90 -6.29
C VAL A 44 -4.69 0.00 -5.12
N HIS A 45 -4.98 1.31 -5.22
CA HIS A 45 -4.72 2.26 -4.13
C HIS A 45 -5.41 1.84 -2.84
N ASN A 46 -6.70 1.54 -2.93
CA ASN A 46 -7.51 1.16 -1.78
C ASN A 46 -7.08 -0.18 -1.17
N TYR A 47 -6.66 -1.14 -2.00
CA TYR A 47 -6.08 -2.40 -1.53
C TYR A 47 -4.80 -2.16 -0.71
N VAL A 48 -3.85 -1.41 -1.28
CA VAL A 48 -2.59 -1.07 -0.60
C VAL A 48 -2.87 -0.34 0.71
N LEU A 49 -3.77 0.63 0.69
CA LEU A 49 -4.15 1.38 1.89
C LEU A 49 -4.80 0.49 2.95
N ALA A 50 -5.69 -0.43 2.56
CA ALA A 50 -6.33 -1.36 3.48
C ALA A 50 -5.28 -2.29 4.15
N VAL A 51 -4.34 -2.81 3.36
CA VAL A 51 -3.23 -3.64 3.87
C VAL A 51 -2.37 -2.85 4.86
N LEU A 52 -1.96 -1.63 4.52
CA LEU A 52 -1.14 -0.78 5.39
C LEU A 52 -1.86 -0.39 6.70
N ASN A 53 -3.18 -0.26 6.67
CA ASN A 53 -4.00 0.02 7.84
C ASN A 53 -4.32 -1.24 8.67
N GLY A 54 -3.97 -2.44 8.19
CA GLY A 54 -4.32 -3.71 8.82
C GLY A 54 -5.81 -4.09 8.68
N ASP A 55 -6.53 -3.41 7.77
CA ASP A 55 -7.92 -3.72 7.44
C ASP A 55 -7.96 -4.86 6.41
N TYR A 56 -7.61 -6.05 6.90
CA TYR A 56 -7.48 -7.24 6.04
C TYR A 56 -8.80 -7.71 5.47
N GLU A 57 -9.92 -7.46 6.14
CA GLU A 57 -11.24 -7.80 5.61
C GLU A 57 -11.55 -6.99 4.36
N LYS A 58 -11.30 -5.69 4.42
CA LYS A 58 -11.48 -4.80 3.27
C LYS A 58 -10.50 -5.12 2.15
N ALA A 59 -9.21 -5.35 2.49
CA ALA A 59 -8.20 -5.76 1.51
C ALA A 59 -8.60 -7.05 0.78
N TYR A 60 -9.08 -8.06 1.51
CA TYR A 60 -9.56 -9.31 0.95
C TYR A 60 -10.75 -9.12 -0.01
N GLY A 61 -11.61 -8.15 0.25
CA GLY A 61 -12.75 -7.78 -0.60
C GLY A 61 -12.35 -7.29 -2.01
N TYR A 62 -11.11 -6.82 -2.19
CA TYR A 62 -10.59 -6.40 -3.48
C TYR A 62 -10.05 -7.57 -4.33
N LEU A 63 -9.84 -8.75 -3.77
CA LEU A 63 -9.33 -9.91 -4.49
C LEU A 63 -10.36 -10.47 -5.47
N ALA A 64 -9.89 -10.84 -6.66
CA ALA A 64 -10.71 -11.50 -7.68
C ALA A 64 -11.24 -12.85 -7.19
N ASP A 65 -12.47 -13.18 -7.57
CA ASP A 65 -13.09 -14.46 -7.27
C ASP A 65 -12.73 -15.47 -8.38
N LEU A 66 -11.55 -16.04 -8.26
CA LEU A 66 -10.97 -17.01 -9.19
C LEU A 66 -10.71 -18.34 -8.49
N ASP A 67 -10.49 -19.39 -9.30
CA ASP A 67 -10.02 -20.66 -8.79
C ASP A 67 -8.75 -20.48 -7.96
N LYS A 68 -8.70 -21.15 -6.80
CA LYS A 68 -7.60 -21.06 -5.82
C LYS A 68 -7.44 -19.71 -5.13
N LYS A 69 -8.47 -18.85 -5.14
CA LYS A 69 -8.50 -17.71 -4.23
C LYS A 69 -8.22 -18.20 -2.82
N PRO A 70 -7.31 -17.56 -2.06
CA PRO A 70 -7.07 -17.94 -0.67
C PRO A 70 -8.36 -17.78 0.15
N THR A 71 -8.53 -18.56 1.21
CA THR A 71 -9.55 -18.23 2.21
C THR A 71 -9.17 -16.93 2.94
N TYR A 72 -10.13 -16.29 3.57
CA TYR A 72 -9.84 -15.09 4.35
C TYR A 72 -8.79 -15.34 5.44
N GLU A 73 -8.84 -16.49 6.11
CA GLU A 73 -7.87 -16.86 7.12
C GLU A 73 -6.46 -16.98 6.54
N GLN A 74 -6.32 -17.67 5.38
CA GLN A 74 -5.03 -17.79 4.69
C GLN A 74 -4.46 -16.44 4.27
N PHE A 75 -5.33 -15.58 3.72
CA PHE A 75 -4.95 -14.21 3.35
C PHE A 75 -4.46 -13.41 4.54
N ARG A 76 -5.23 -13.35 5.61
CA ARG A 76 -4.92 -12.62 6.83
C ARG A 76 -3.66 -13.15 7.51
N ASP A 77 -3.52 -14.46 7.61
CA ASP A 77 -2.38 -15.11 8.28
C ASP A 77 -1.05 -14.83 7.55
N ALA A 78 -1.05 -14.66 6.22
CA ALA A 78 0.15 -14.29 5.47
C ALA A 78 0.73 -12.95 5.96
N PHE A 79 -0.10 -11.97 6.30
CA PHE A 79 0.34 -10.70 6.88
C PHE A 79 0.72 -10.82 8.35
N ILE A 80 -0.04 -11.56 9.15
CA ILE A 80 0.22 -11.69 10.59
C ILE A 80 1.51 -12.47 10.86
N THR A 81 1.79 -13.51 10.08
CA THR A 81 3.02 -14.30 10.21
C THR A 81 4.24 -13.63 9.59
N GLY A 82 4.03 -12.55 8.83
CA GLY A 82 5.09 -11.83 8.12
C GLY A 82 5.57 -12.52 6.84
N ALA A 83 4.85 -13.52 6.32
CA ALA A 83 5.09 -14.07 4.99
C ALA A 83 4.92 -13.02 3.90
N VAL A 84 3.97 -12.11 4.11
CA VAL A 84 3.78 -10.86 3.34
C VAL A 84 3.99 -9.70 4.31
N ASN A 85 4.93 -8.80 4.02
CA ASN A 85 5.29 -7.71 4.94
C ASN A 85 5.39 -6.36 4.22
N PRO A 86 4.36 -5.51 4.29
CA PRO A 86 4.28 -4.24 3.59
C PRO A 86 5.15 -3.11 4.18
N ASN A 87 5.81 -3.32 5.31
CA ASN A 87 6.41 -2.24 6.13
C ASN A 87 7.68 -1.61 5.57
N ASN A 88 8.27 -2.12 4.49
CA ASN A 88 9.61 -1.70 4.02
C ASN A 88 9.61 -0.92 2.71
N SER A 89 8.45 -0.64 2.11
CA SER A 89 8.40 0.08 0.83
C SER A 89 7.33 1.17 0.83
N ALA A 90 7.65 2.30 0.24
CA ALA A 90 6.63 3.24 -0.18
C ALA A 90 6.11 2.80 -1.56
N VAL A 91 4.82 2.91 -1.76
CA VAL A 91 4.15 2.52 -3.00
C VAL A 91 3.52 3.75 -3.64
N ASP A 92 3.78 3.92 -4.95
CA ASP A 92 3.17 4.94 -5.78
C ASP A 92 2.36 4.24 -6.88
N ILE A 93 1.11 4.61 -7.04
CA ILE A 93 0.19 4.03 -8.01
C ILE A 93 0.12 4.96 -9.21
N GLY A 94 0.49 4.44 -10.38
CA GLY A 94 0.48 5.15 -11.65
C GLY A 94 -0.80 4.91 -12.44
N ASP A 95 -0.68 5.11 -13.76
CA ASP A 95 -1.78 5.00 -14.70
C ASP A 95 -2.19 3.55 -14.96
N SER A 96 -3.41 3.36 -15.47
CA SER A 96 -3.93 2.05 -15.87
C SER A 96 -4.07 1.93 -17.39
N GLU A 97 -3.80 0.73 -17.91
CA GLU A 97 -4.08 0.32 -19.29
C GLU A 97 -5.16 -0.75 -19.27
N ILE A 98 -6.29 -0.52 -19.92
CA ILE A 98 -7.44 -1.44 -19.95
C ILE A 98 -7.51 -2.13 -21.32
N THR A 99 -7.57 -3.46 -21.30
CA THR A 99 -7.71 -4.30 -22.49
C THR A 99 -8.84 -5.31 -22.27
N GLY A 100 -10.01 -5.02 -22.81
CA GLY A 100 -11.22 -5.83 -22.58
C GLY A 100 -11.61 -5.85 -21.08
N ASP A 101 -11.69 -7.03 -20.51
CA ASP A 101 -12.03 -7.22 -19.08
C ASP A 101 -10.79 -7.26 -18.17
N THR A 102 -9.62 -6.92 -18.68
CA THR A 102 -8.37 -6.90 -17.91
C THR A 102 -7.79 -5.49 -17.86
N ALA A 103 -7.32 -5.09 -16.69
CA ALA A 103 -6.59 -3.84 -16.50
C ALA A 103 -5.20 -4.12 -15.92
N TYR A 104 -4.24 -3.33 -16.40
CA TYR A 104 -2.85 -3.33 -15.92
C TYR A 104 -2.58 -1.97 -15.29
N VAL A 105 -2.28 -1.94 -14.01
CA VAL A 105 -2.01 -0.70 -13.25
C VAL A 105 -0.53 -0.64 -12.91
N GLU A 106 0.13 0.47 -13.26
CA GLU A 106 1.52 0.67 -12.86
C GLU A 106 1.63 0.87 -11.35
N VAL A 107 2.54 0.11 -10.73
CA VAL A 107 2.83 0.18 -9.30
C VAL A 107 4.34 0.35 -9.15
N ALA A 108 4.73 1.47 -8.56
CA ALA A 108 6.13 1.76 -8.29
C ALA A 108 6.45 1.55 -6.81
N PHE A 109 7.40 0.67 -6.55
CA PHE A 109 7.95 0.44 -5.22
C PHE A 109 9.17 1.33 -5.03
N ILE A 110 9.17 2.14 -3.98
CA ILE A 110 10.23 3.09 -3.67
C ILE A 110 10.95 2.59 -2.44
N TYR A 111 12.18 2.17 -2.63
CA TYR A 111 13.06 1.69 -1.59
C TYR A 111 13.94 2.81 -1.07
N HIS A 112 13.75 3.17 0.19
CA HIS A 112 14.61 4.14 0.85
C HIS A 112 15.73 3.39 1.57
N PRO A 113 17.01 3.62 1.21
CA PRO A 113 18.11 3.03 1.95
C PRO A 113 18.13 3.59 3.38
N SER A 114 18.55 2.76 4.32
CA SER A 114 18.76 3.18 5.72
C SER A 114 19.94 4.14 5.89
N ASP A 115 20.78 4.27 4.88
CA ASP A 115 21.93 5.13 4.84
C ASP A 115 21.63 6.42 4.07
N PRO A 116 21.85 7.62 4.68
CA PRO A 116 21.52 8.91 4.07
C PRO A 116 22.39 9.25 2.84
N PHE A 117 23.43 8.49 2.56
CA PHE A 117 24.31 8.69 1.40
C PHE A 117 24.04 7.74 0.24
N SER A 118 23.18 6.76 0.43
CA SER A 118 22.78 5.83 -0.62
C SER A 118 21.59 6.40 -1.42
N THR A 119 21.62 6.23 -2.72
CA THR A 119 20.47 6.55 -3.58
C THR A 119 19.43 5.46 -3.45
N GLY A 120 18.20 5.85 -3.09
CA GLY A 120 17.03 4.97 -3.18
C GLY A 120 16.82 4.52 -4.63
N TYR A 121 16.12 3.42 -4.80
CA TYR A 121 15.79 2.93 -6.12
C TYR A 121 14.27 2.76 -6.26
N ARG A 122 13.76 2.96 -7.49
CA ARG A 122 12.36 2.85 -7.83
C ARG A 122 12.20 1.68 -8.82
N ASP A 123 11.38 0.70 -8.44
CA ASP A 123 11.01 -0.42 -9.29
C ASP A 123 9.55 -0.25 -9.75
N VAL A 124 9.33 -0.29 -11.06
CA VAL A 124 8.00 -0.11 -11.64
C VAL A 124 7.55 -1.45 -12.22
N GLN A 125 6.47 -1.97 -11.69
CA GLN A 125 5.85 -3.21 -12.10
C GLN A 125 4.36 -2.98 -12.38
N ARG A 126 3.59 -4.04 -12.70
CA ARG A 126 2.16 -3.92 -13.01
C ARG A 126 1.33 -4.85 -12.14
N ALA A 127 0.33 -4.29 -11.48
CA ALA A 127 -0.77 -5.05 -10.91
C ALA A 127 -1.76 -5.44 -12.03
N ILE A 128 -2.39 -6.60 -11.90
CA ILE A 128 -3.37 -7.10 -12.86
C ILE A 128 -4.73 -7.18 -12.17
N LEU A 129 -5.71 -6.55 -12.80
CA LEU A 129 -7.10 -6.60 -12.36
C LEU A 129 -7.97 -7.21 -13.46
N ILE A 130 -9.05 -7.81 -13.05
CA ILE A 130 -10.11 -8.30 -13.94
C ILE A 130 -11.43 -7.64 -13.56
N ASN A 131 -12.26 -7.39 -14.57
CA ASN A 131 -13.60 -6.89 -14.36
C ASN A 131 -14.53 -8.08 -14.03
N GLN A 132 -15.11 -8.06 -12.83
CA GLN A 132 -16.09 -9.03 -12.38
C GLN A 132 -17.35 -8.29 -11.93
N ASP A 133 -18.49 -8.57 -12.57
CA ASP A 133 -19.79 -7.95 -12.24
C ASP A 133 -19.73 -6.40 -12.22
N VAL A 134 -19.07 -5.82 -13.23
CA VAL A 134 -18.88 -4.36 -13.37
C VAL A 134 -17.94 -3.74 -12.30
N THR A 135 -17.24 -4.56 -11.53
CA THR A 135 -16.25 -4.10 -10.54
C THR A 135 -14.87 -4.63 -10.86
N TRP A 136 -13.85 -3.80 -10.66
CA TRP A 136 -12.47 -4.22 -10.81
C TRP A 136 -12.00 -5.00 -9.58
N LYS A 137 -11.37 -6.16 -9.82
CA LYS A 137 -10.85 -7.04 -8.77
C LYS A 137 -9.39 -7.42 -9.06
N LEU A 138 -8.56 -7.46 -8.04
CA LEU A 138 -7.16 -7.83 -8.13
C LEU A 138 -7.00 -9.33 -8.38
N SER A 139 -6.33 -9.68 -9.47
CA SER A 139 -5.91 -11.05 -9.77
C SER A 139 -4.41 -11.27 -9.52
N SER A 140 -3.62 -10.19 -9.53
CA SER A 140 -2.21 -10.23 -9.19
C SER A 140 -1.73 -8.85 -8.73
N MET A 141 -0.89 -8.84 -7.71
CA MET A 141 -0.15 -7.66 -7.29
C MET A 141 1.34 -7.97 -7.41
N PRO A 142 2.15 -7.08 -7.99
CA PRO A 142 3.59 -7.29 -8.03
C PRO A 142 4.17 -7.13 -6.64
N ASP A 143 5.28 -7.82 -6.41
CA ASP A 143 6.04 -7.76 -5.16
C ASP A 143 5.42 -8.51 -3.96
N TYR A 144 6.27 -9.26 -3.27
CA TYR A 144 5.94 -10.06 -2.08
C TYR A 144 5.61 -9.23 -0.83
N TYR A 145 5.76 -7.91 -0.88
CA TYR A 145 5.37 -7.04 0.23
C TYR A 145 3.85 -6.86 0.36
N PHE A 146 3.12 -7.04 -0.74
CA PHE A 146 1.68 -6.87 -0.79
C PHE A 146 0.94 -8.08 -1.32
N TRP A 147 1.66 -9.15 -1.69
CA TRP A 147 1.08 -10.32 -2.34
C TRP A 147 1.84 -11.60 -2.02
N ASP A 148 1.10 -12.70 -1.78
CA ASP A 148 1.68 -14.04 -1.75
C ASP A 148 1.43 -14.72 -3.10
N TYR A 149 2.48 -15.05 -3.82
CA TYR A 149 2.39 -15.70 -5.12
C TYR A 149 1.76 -17.09 -5.10
N ASN A 150 1.54 -17.66 -3.92
CA ASN A 150 0.81 -18.93 -3.76
C ASN A 150 -0.71 -18.74 -3.81
N TRP A 151 -1.23 -17.50 -3.72
CA TRP A 151 -2.67 -17.28 -3.68
C TRP A 151 -3.34 -17.63 -5.01
N TYR A 152 -2.74 -17.25 -6.13
CA TYR A 152 -3.24 -17.62 -7.45
C TYR A 152 -2.12 -18.28 -8.26
N PRO A 153 -2.40 -19.37 -9.02
CA PRO A 153 -1.39 -19.95 -9.88
C PRO A 153 -0.99 -18.93 -10.94
N GLN A 154 0.29 -18.70 -11.07
CA GLN A 154 0.82 -17.92 -12.19
C GLN A 154 0.44 -18.67 -13.49
N VAL A 155 -0.39 -18.05 -14.31
CA VAL A 155 -0.54 -18.49 -15.69
C VAL A 155 0.79 -18.16 -16.37
N GLU A 156 1.65 -19.15 -16.53
CA GLU A 156 2.84 -18.98 -17.36
C GLU A 156 2.38 -18.47 -18.73
N ALA A 157 2.71 -17.22 -19.03
CA ALA A 157 2.56 -16.70 -20.37
C ALA A 157 3.52 -17.53 -21.25
N THR A 158 2.99 -18.55 -21.91
CA THR A 158 3.74 -19.34 -22.88
C THR A 158 4.24 -18.35 -23.94
N PRO A 159 5.56 -18.12 -24.07
CA PRO A 159 6.05 -17.26 -25.13
C PRO A 159 5.67 -17.92 -26.45
N SER A 160 4.76 -17.30 -27.23
CA SER A 160 4.51 -17.73 -28.59
C SER A 160 5.77 -17.48 -29.40
N ILE A 161 6.57 -18.51 -29.57
CA ILE A 161 7.68 -18.54 -30.52
C ILE A 161 7.03 -18.47 -31.90
N LYS A 162 7.26 -17.37 -32.59
CA LYS A 162 7.14 -17.25 -34.04
C LYS A 162 8.44 -16.74 -34.60
#